data_82d284a19063520b6b947ebc5e9fad95
#
_entry.id   82d284a19063520b6b947ebc5e9fad95
#
_cell.length_a   1.000
_cell.length_b   1.000
_cell.length_c   1.000
_cell.angle_alpha   90.00
_cell.angle_beta   90.00
_cell.angle_gamma   90.00
#
_symmetry.space_group_name_H-M   'P 1'
#
loop_
_entity.id
_entity.type
_entity.pdbx_description
1 polymer ?
#
loop_
_entity_poly.entity_id
_entity_poly.type
_entity_poly.pdbx_seq_one_letter_code
_entity_poly.pdbx_strand_id
1 'polypeptide(L)' 'TGYLGQFDFCAIARMGNAEDSHYCQVVESPSGSRKWYKYEHKTGCIASCVTLN' A
#
# COMPACT_ATOMS: atom_id res chain seq x y z
N THR A 1 -10.28 0.05 -5.63
CA THR A 1 -9.13 0.56 -4.88
C THR A 1 -9.16 0.03 -3.47
N GLY A 2 -8.01 -0.28 -2.92
CA GLY A 2 -7.92 -0.82 -1.58
C GLY A 2 -7.58 0.23 -0.54
N TYR A 3 -8.62 0.86 0.03
CA TYR A 3 -8.38 1.79 1.12
C TYR A 3 -7.93 1.02 2.37
N LEU A 4 -6.81 1.44 2.95
CA LEU A 4 -6.24 0.75 4.10
C LEU A 4 -6.62 1.40 5.43
N GLY A 5 -6.86 2.70 5.43
CA GLY A 5 -7.17 3.43 6.65
C GLY A 5 -6.22 4.60 6.84
N GLN A 6 -6.28 5.21 8.02
CA GLN A 6 -5.41 6.33 8.37
C GLN A 6 -4.26 5.83 9.24
N PHE A 7 -3.04 6.07 8.78
CA PHE A 7 -1.82 5.64 9.46
C PHE A 7 -0.74 6.68 9.25
N ASP A 8 0.28 6.65 10.08
CA ASP A 8 1.41 7.55 9.89
C ASP A 8 2.29 7.09 8.74
N PHE A 9 2.38 5.78 8.49
CA PHE A 9 3.17 5.26 7.39
C PHE A 9 2.71 3.86 7.02
N CYS A 10 2.74 3.56 5.71
CA CYS A 10 2.48 2.23 5.18
C CYS A 10 3.55 1.87 4.17
N ALA A 11 3.87 0.59 4.09
CA ALA A 11 4.82 0.08 3.10
C ALA A 11 4.40 -1.32 2.68
N ILE A 12 4.92 -1.77 1.55
CA ILE A 12 4.71 -3.14 1.10
C ILE A 12 5.58 -4.07 1.95
N ALA A 13 4.96 -4.98 2.68
CA ALA A 13 5.66 -5.94 3.50
C ALA A 13 5.97 -7.22 2.74
N ARG A 14 5.13 -7.58 1.78
CA ARG A 14 5.30 -8.83 1.02
C ARG A 14 4.61 -8.69 -0.33
N MET A 15 5.28 -9.12 -1.38
CA MET A 15 4.70 -9.19 -2.72
C MET A 15 4.62 -10.64 -3.17
N GLY A 16 3.66 -10.92 -4.04
CA GLY A 16 3.57 -12.19 -4.71
C GLY A 16 4.50 -12.23 -5.90
N ASN A 17 4.03 -12.78 -7.01
CA ASN A 17 4.81 -12.92 -8.22
C ASN A 17 5.27 -11.57 -8.75
N ALA A 18 6.57 -11.43 -9.01
CA ALA A 18 7.14 -10.19 -9.53
C ALA A 18 7.57 -10.39 -10.99
N GLU A 19 6.58 -10.49 -11.87
CA GLU A 19 6.83 -10.60 -13.31
C GLU A 19 6.61 -9.25 -13.98
N ASP A 20 6.98 -9.16 -15.25
CA ASP A 20 6.76 -7.95 -16.03
C ASP A 20 5.29 -7.54 -15.97
N SER A 21 5.05 -6.27 -15.84
CA SER A 21 3.71 -5.68 -15.74
C SER A 21 2.99 -5.96 -14.42
N HIS A 22 3.57 -6.75 -13.53
CA HIS A 22 3.00 -6.96 -12.21
C HIS A 22 3.51 -5.87 -11.27
N TYR A 23 2.62 -5.25 -10.52
CA TYR A 23 3.08 -4.27 -9.54
C TYR A 23 2.12 -4.18 -8.36
N CYS A 24 2.64 -3.65 -7.30
CA CYS A 24 1.87 -3.33 -6.12
C CYS A 24 2.39 -2.02 -5.55
N GLN A 25 1.48 -1.19 -5.08
CA GLN A 25 1.81 0.15 -4.68
C GLN A 25 0.97 0.55 -3.47
N VAL A 26 1.59 1.23 -2.50
CA VAL A 26 0.84 1.90 -1.44
C VAL A 26 1.13 3.39 -1.53
N VAL A 27 0.08 4.18 -1.46
CA VAL A 27 0.21 5.62 -1.60
C VAL A 27 -0.64 6.33 -0.54
N GLU A 28 -0.15 7.47 -0.11
CA GLU A 28 -0.92 8.37 0.72
C GLU A 28 -1.61 9.38 -0.18
N SER A 29 -2.92 9.49 -0.08
CA SER A 29 -3.66 10.38 -0.96
C SER A 29 -4.83 11.02 -0.20
N PRO A 30 -4.93 12.35 -0.21
CA PRO A 30 -3.90 13.28 -0.67
C PRO A 30 -2.70 13.31 0.27
N SER A 31 -1.61 13.87 -0.20
CA SER A 31 -0.39 13.95 0.59
C SER A 31 -0.65 14.65 1.93
N GLY A 32 -0.19 14.05 3.02
CA GLY A 32 -0.36 14.61 4.35
C GLY A 32 -1.68 14.25 5.01
N SER A 33 -2.58 13.54 4.32
CA SER A 33 -3.89 13.20 4.88
C SER A 33 -3.85 12.00 5.81
N ARG A 34 -2.77 11.22 5.78
CA ARG A 34 -2.64 9.95 6.49
C ARG A 34 -3.61 8.88 5.99
N LYS A 35 -4.25 9.09 4.86
CA LYS A 35 -5.14 8.11 4.25
C LYS A 35 -4.36 7.31 3.22
N TRP A 36 -4.27 6.01 3.44
CA TRP A 36 -3.43 5.13 2.64
C TRP A 36 -4.26 4.20 1.79
N TYR A 37 -3.78 3.96 0.57
CA TYR A 37 -4.45 3.10 -0.41
C TYR A 37 -3.46 2.12 -0.99
N LYS A 38 -3.95 0.91 -1.28
CA LYS A 38 -3.16 -0.13 -1.92
C LYS A 38 -3.71 -0.39 -3.31
N TYR A 39 -2.83 -0.40 -4.30
CA TYR A 39 -3.18 -0.72 -5.68
C TYR A 39 -2.40 -1.94 -6.10
N GLU A 40 -3.11 -2.96 -6.61
CA GLU A 40 -2.53 -4.21 -7.05
C GLU A 40 -2.80 -4.39 -8.53
N HIS A 41 -1.80 -4.87 -9.27
CA HIS A 41 -1.96 -5.19 -10.68
C HIS A 41 -1.33 -6.54 -10.96
N LYS A 42 -2.16 -7.55 -11.18
CA LYS A 42 -1.79 -8.92 -11.52
C LYS A 42 -0.99 -9.64 -10.42
N THR A 43 -0.85 -9.05 -9.28
CA THR A 43 -0.19 -9.70 -8.15
C THR A 43 -0.81 -9.20 -6.86
N GLY A 44 -0.85 -10.06 -5.86
CA GLY A 44 -1.29 -9.65 -4.54
C GLY A 44 -0.11 -9.21 -3.69
N CYS A 45 -0.40 -8.39 -2.68
CA CYS A 45 0.63 -7.98 -1.76
C CYS A 45 0.03 -7.68 -0.39
N ILE A 46 0.90 -7.68 0.60
CA ILE A 46 0.52 -7.36 1.97
C ILE A 46 1.17 -6.03 2.33
N ALA A 47 0.35 -5.10 2.78
CA ALA A 47 0.83 -3.81 3.27
C ALA A 47 0.96 -3.87 4.78
N SER A 48 1.98 -3.21 5.30
CA SER A 48 2.19 -3.05 6.73
C SER A 48 2.10 -1.58 7.06
N CYS A 49 1.28 -1.24 8.03
CA CYS A 49 1.04 0.16 8.38
C CYS A 49 1.30 0.37 9.86
N VAL A 50 1.77 1.57 10.20
CA VAL A 50 2.08 1.90 11.59
C VAL A 50 1.47 3.24 11.95
N THR A 51 1.12 3.37 13.22
CA THR A 51 0.68 4.62 13.81
C THR A 51 1.63 4.95 14.95
N LEU A 52 2.20 6.13 14.89
CA LEU A 52 3.15 6.60 15.90
C LEU A 52 2.43 7.52 16.87
N ASN A 53 2.56 7.26 18.14
CA ASN A 53 1.95 8.08 19.18
C ASN A 53 3.00 8.88 19.90
#